data_9d94356566f68471dbabc2b2d7cbbea0
#
_entry.id   9d94356566f68471dbabc2b2d7cbbea0
#
_cell.length_a   1.000
_cell.length_b   1.000
_cell.length_c   1.000
_cell.angle_alpha   90.00
_cell.angle_beta   90.00
_cell.angle_gamma   90.00
#
_symmetry.space_group_name_H-M   'P 1'
#
loop_
_entity.id
_entity.type
_entity.pdbx_description
1 polymer ?
#
loop_
_entity_poly.entity_id
_entity_poly.type
_entity_poly.pdbx_seq_one_letter_code
_entity_poly.pdbx_strand_id
1 'polypeptide(L)'
;MNSRLSNSVIKAEAQRLGFFACGMARAQKVDSTEERNLEQWLEQKGHADMQYMAKHKEVRLDPRLLLNGAKTIVSVALNYCPKVTIPQDEPQMAYYAYGLDYHDIVKQKLYALACNLGLHTDPKAARPEDQPFRVVVDTAPILERYWARQAGLGWQGKNRQLI
;
A
#
# COMPACT_ATOMS: atom_id res chain seq x y z
N MET A 1 -29.63 2.12 -2.73
CA MET A 1 -29.21 0.72 -2.88
C MET A 1 -27.69 0.66 -2.75
N ASN A 2 -27.16 0.25 -1.59
CA ASN A 2 -25.72 0.03 -1.41
C ASN A 2 -25.38 -1.30 -2.12
N SER A 3 -25.06 -1.26 -3.41
CA SER A 3 -24.45 -2.41 -4.07
C SER A 3 -23.08 -2.61 -3.40
N ARG A 4 -22.91 -3.68 -2.63
CA ARG A 4 -21.62 -4.10 -2.14
C ARG A 4 -20.65 -4.18 -3.32
N LEU A 5 -19.61 -3.37 -3.32
CA LEU A 5 -18.53 -3.46 -4.30
C LEU A 5 -17.99 -4.89 -4.30
N SER A 6 -18.12 -5.59 -5.42
CA SER A 6 -17.59 -6.94 -5.53
C SER A 6 -16.08 -6.88 -5.82
N ASN A 7 -15.36 -7.91 -5.38
CA ASN A 7 -13.94 -8.04 -5.66
C ASN A 7 -13.60 -8.00 -7.16
N SER A 8 -14.49 -8.56 -8.00
CA SER A 8 -14.32 -8.56 -9.45
C SER A 8 -14.40 -7.15 -10.05
N VAL A 9 -15.33 -6.32 -9.57
CA VAL A 9 -15.46 -4.92 -10.03
C VAL A 9 -14.22 -4.11 -9.65
N ILE A 10 -13.73 -4.25 -8.42
CA ILE A 10 -12.51 -3.56 -7.97
C ILE A 10 -11.29 -3.97 -8.80
N LYS A 11 -11.11 -5.28 -9.05
CA LYS A 11 -10.00 -5.79 -9.86
C LYS A 11 -10.08 -5.32 -11.30
N ALA A 12 -11.25 -5.36 -11.92
CA ALA A 12 -11.44 -4.90 -13.30
C ALA A 12 -11.12 -3.41 -13.45
N GLU A 13 -11.55 -2.58 -12.51
CA GLU A 13 -11.29 -1.16 -12.53
C GLU A 13 -9.80 -0.85 -12.27
N ALA A 14 -9.15 -1.55 -11.35
CA ALA A 14 -7.70 -1.43 -11.13
C ALA A 14 -6.92 -1.78 -12.41
N GLN A 15 -7.29 -2.87 -13.08
CA GLN A 15 -6.67 -3.27 -14.35
C GLN A 15 -6.89 -2.21 -15.45
N ARG A 16 -8.10 -1.64 -15.55
CA ARG A 16 -8.42 -0.56 -16.50
C ARG A 16 -7.55 0.68 -16.27
N LEU A 17 -7.21 0.99 -15.03
CA LEU A 17 -6.30 2.06 -14.64
C LEU A 17 -4.81 1.71 -14.84
N GLY A 18 -4.50 0.50 -15.31
CA GLY A 18 -3.15 0.05 -15.64
C GLY A 18 -2.37 -0.54 -14.46
N PHE A 19 -3.04 -0.92 -13.37
CA PHE A 19 -2.38 -1.74 -12.35
C PHE A 19 -2.17 -3.15 -12.86
N PHE A 20 -1.00 -3.71 -12.60
CA PHE A 20 -0.61 -5.06 -13.01
C PHE A 20 -1.36 -6.13 -12.20
N ALA A 21 -1.53 -5.90 -10.90
CA ALA A 21 -2.25 -6.80 -10.01
C ALA A 21 -3.05 -6.00 -8.98
N CYS A 22 -4.15 -6.60 -8.50
CA CYS A 22 -5.01 -6.06 -7.47
C CYS A 22 -5.56 -7.19 -6.60
N GLY A 23 -5.46 -7.04 -5.29
CA GLY A 23 -5.98 -7.99 -4.32
C GLY A 23 -6.59 -7.28 -3.13
N MET A 24 -7.39 -8.02 -2.35
CA MET A 24 -8.09 -7.51 -1.19
C MET A 24 -7.81 -8.39 0.03
N ALA A 25 -7.58 -7.73 1.16
CA ALA A 25 -7.47 -8.36 2.46
C ALA A 25 -8.43 -7.72 3.45
N ARG A 26 -8.85 -8.48 4.46
CA ARG A 26 -9.63 -7.93 5.57
C ARG A 26 -8.75 -7.01 6.41
N ALA A 27 -9.24 -5.81 6.72
CA ALA A 27 -8.57 -4.90 7.64
C ALA A 27 -8.72 -5.43 9.07
N GLN A 28 -7.60 -5.80 9.68
CA GLN A 28 -7.51 -6.32 11.04
C GLN A 28 -6.10 -6.08 11.58
N LYS A 29 -5.89 -6.29 12.89
CA LYS A 29 -4.54 -6.32 13.44
C LYS A 29 -3.73 -7.41 12.74
N VAL A 30 -2.45 -7.17 12.47
CA VAL A 30 -1.55 -8.17 11.89
C VAL A 30 -1.45 -9.42 12.78
N ASP A 31 -1.01 -10.53 12.23
CA ASP A 31 -0.82 -11.75 13.01
C ASP A 31 0.31 -11.60 14.04
N SER A 32 0.27 -12.45 15.07
CA SER A 32 1.22 -12.41 16.19
C SER A 32 2.68 -12.65 15.78
N THR A 33 2.92 -13.29 14.65
CA THR A 33 4.26 -13.52 14.12
C THR A 33 4.84 -12.22 13.55
N GLU A 34 4.04 -11.50 12.75
CA GLU A 34 4.47 -10.21 12.18
C GLU A 34 4.64 -9.14 13.27
N GLU A 35 3.73 -9.12 14.26
CA GLU A 35 3.85 -8.25 15.43
C GLU A 35 5.18 -8.48 16.15
N ARG A 36 5.48 -9.72 16.52
CA ARG A 36 6.71 -10.12 17.21
C ARG A 36 7.96 -9.80 16.40
N ASN A 37 7.94 -10.05 15.09
CA ASN A 37 9.05 -9.72 14.19
C ASN A 37 9.36 -8.22 14.19
N LEU A 38 8.32 -7.37 14.13
CA LEU A 38 8.49 -5.91 14.19
C LEU A 38 9.03 -5.47 15.55
N GLU A 39 8.51 -6.02 16.65
CA GLU A 39 8.95 -5.71 18.01
C GLU A 39 10.42 -6.07 18.21
N GLN A 40 10.82 -7.29 17.88
CA GLN A 40 12.21 -7.73 17.98
C GLN A 40 13.15 -6.86 17.15
N TRP A 41 12.73 -6.49 15.94
CA TRP A 41 13.54 -5.61 15.07
C TRP A 41 13.71 -4.22 15.67
N LEU A 42 12.67 -3.67 16.31
CA LEU A 42 12.74 -2.38 17.01
C LEU A 42 13.61 -2.45 18.26
N GLU A 43 13.48 -3.52 19.09
CA GLU A 43 14.29 -3.75 20.28
C GLU A 43 15.78 -3.88 19.94
N GLN A 44 16.10 -4.55 18.84
CA GLN A 44 17.45 -4.68 18.32
C GLN A 44 17.99 -3.41 17.64
N LYS A 45 17.22 -2.29 17.68
CA LYS A 45 17.55 -1.04 17.00
C LYS A 45 17.80 -1.18 15.50
N GLY A 46 17.18 -2.17 14.85
CA GLY A 46 17.29 -2.42 13.43
C GLY A 46 16.82 -1.24 12.54
N HIS A 47 16.04 -0.32 13.13
CA HIS A 47 15.58 0.91 12.48
C HIS A 47 16.63 2.04 12.47
N ALA A 48 17.80 1.86 13.11
CA ALA A 48 18.85 2.87 13.21
C ALA A 48 18.26 4.24 13.61
N ASP A 49 18.50 5.30 12.84
CA ASP A 49 18.01 6.67 13.12
C ASP A 49 16.56 6.91 12.67
N MET A 50 15.89 5.91 12.10
CA MET A 50 14.50 6.03 11.62
C MET A 50 13.48 5.93 12.76
N GLN A 51 13.51 6.90 13.68
CA GLN A 51 12.67 6.91 14.89
C GLN A 51 11.15 6.87 14.59
N TYR A 52 10.73 7.32 13.41
CA TYR A 52 9.34 7.24 12.95
C TYR A 52 8.83 5.79 12.85
N MET A 53 9.71 4.81 12.74
CA MET A 53 9.33 3.39 12.72
C MET A 53 8.80 2.95 14.08
N ALA A 54 9.45 3.34 15.17
CA ALA A 54 9.01 3.06 16.53
C ALA A 54 7.80 3.92 16.93
N LYS A 55 7.80 5.20 16.58
CA LYS A 55 6.75 6.16 16.95
C LYS A 55 5.34 5.77 16.49
N HIS A 56 5.23 5.07 15.38
CA HIS A 56 3.93 4.68 14.79
C HIS A 56 3.71 3.17 14.80
N LYS A 57 4.32 2.43 15.76
CA LYS A 57 4.23 0.97 15.85
C LYS A 57 2.78 0.48 15.84
N GLU A 58 1.92 1.01 16.71
CA GLU A 58 0.54 0.56 16.85
C GLU A 58 -0.26 0.71 15.55
N VAL A 59 -0.10 1.84 14.87
CA VAL A 59 -0.77 2.11 13.58
C VAL A 59 -0.27 1.14 12.49
N ARG A 60 1.03 0.78 12.51
CA ARG A 60 1.58 -0.21 11.58
C ARG A 60 1.00 -1.60 11.78
N LEU A 61 0.74 -1.95 13.05
CA LEU A 61 0.19 -3.24 13.42
C LEU A 61 -1.32 -3.34 13.17
N ASP A 62 -2.03 -2.22 13.20
CA ASP A 62 -3.47 -2.20 13.00
C ASP A 62 -3.92 -1.06 12.06
N PRO A 63 -4.19 -1.34 10.79
CA PRO A 63 -4.59 -0.34 9.81
C PRO A 63 -5.93 0.33 10.13
N ARG A 64 -6.73 -0.23 11.05
CA ARG A 64 -7.99 0.39 11.49
C ARG A 64 -7.75 1.65 12.35
N LEU A 65 -6.52 1.82 12.88
CA LEU A 65 -6.07 3.05 13.54
C LEU A 65 -5.67 4.14 12.51
N LEU A 66 -5.42 3.76 11.27
CA LEU A 66 -5.11 4.67 10.17
C LEU A 66 -6.38 5.22 9.51
N LEU A 67 -7.46 4.43 9.51
CA LEU A 67 -8.76 4.76 8.94
C LEU A 67 -9.87 4.14 9.79
N ASN A 68 -10.64 4.97 10.46
CA ASN A 68 -11.73 4.53 11.34
C ASN A 68 -12.77 3.71 10.56
N GLY A 69 -13.11 2.55 11.11
CA GLY A 69 -14.08 1.66 10.48
C GLY A 69 -13.59 0.95 9.21
N ALA A 70 -12.29 0.99 8.91
CA ALA A 70 -11.73 0.24 7.79
C ALA A 70 -12.07 -1.25 7.88
N LYS A 71 -12.62 -1.80 6.80
CA LYS A 71 -13.01 -3.22 6.68
C LYS A 71 -12.16 -3.98 5.68
N THR A 72 -11.64 -3.27 4.69
CA THR A 72 -10.93 -3.87 3.56
C THR A 72 -9.70 -3.05 3.22
N ILE A 73 -8.59 -3.74 2.98
CA ILE A 73 -7.38 -3.18 2.38
C ILE A 73 -7.36 -3.67 0.95
N VAL A 74 -7.24 -2.74 0.01
CA VAL A 74 -7.01 -3.01 -1.40
C VAL A 74 -5.54 -2.76 -1.69
N SER A 75 -4.82 -3.82 -2.04
CA SER A 75 -3.43 -3.75 -2.45
C SER A 75 -3.33 -3.83 -3.97
N VAL A 76 -2.51 -2.98 -4.55
CA VAL A 76 -2.26 -2.95 -6.00
C VAL A 76 -0.77 -3.05 -6.29
N ALA A 77 -0.42 -3.55 -7.47
CA ALA A 77 0.93 -3.53 -7.97
C ALA A 77 0.98 -2.81 -9.32
N LEU A 78 1.95 -1.92 -9.48
CA LEU A 78 2.21 -1.22 -10.73
C LEU A 78 3.55 -1.70 -11.30
N ASN A 79 3.55 -2.08 -12.58
CA ASN A 79 4.80 -2.40 -13.27
C ASN A 79 5.52 -1.08 -13.64
N TYR A 80 6.77 -0.97 -13.23
CA TYR A 80 7.65 0.16 -13.53
C TYR A 80 8.84 -0.21 -14.44
N CYS A 81 8.81 -1.38 -15.07
CA CYS A 81 9.85 -1.76 -16.02
C CYS A 81 9.83 -0.79 -17.22
N PRO A 82 10.92 -0.05 -17.48
CA PRO A 82 10.96 0.91 -18.56
C PRO A 82 11.04 0.19 -19.92
N LYS A 83 10.48 0.79 -20.96
CA LYS A 83 10.62 0.30 -22.35
C LYS A 83 12.02 0.53 -22.92
N VAL A 84 12.70 1.57 -22.46
CA VAL A 84 14.04 1.95 -22.84
C VAL A 84 14.89 2.05 -21.58
N THR A 85 16.00 1.39 -21.55
CA THR A 85 16.96 1.40 -20.43
C THR A 85 18.15 2.29 -20.76
N ILE A 86 18.81 2.79 -19.73
CA ILE A 86 20.11 3.47 -19.86
C ILE A 86 21.13 2.46 -20.43
N PRO A 87 21.96 2.86 -21.41
CA PRO A 87 23.05 2.01 -21.91
C PRO A 87 23.92 1.47 -20.76
N GLN A 88 24.43 0.24 -20.92
CA GLN A 88 25.14 -0.45 -19.83
C GLN A 88 26.49 0.23 -19.46
N ASP A 89 27.06 1.00 -20.37
CA ASP A 89 28.30 1.77 -20.21
C ASP A 89 28.07 3.15 -19.54
N GLU A 90 26.81 3.51 -19.26
CA GLU A 90 26.45 4.74 -18.55
C GLU A 90 26.09 4.45 -17.07
N PRO A 91 26.17 5.49 -16.18
CA PRO A 91 25.73 5.33 -14.79
C PRO A 91 24.30 4.82 -14.68
N GLN A 92 24.12 3.71 -13.95
CA GLN A 92 22.82 3.06 -13.78
C GLN A 92 22.03 3.62 -12.60
N MET A 93 20.72 3.79 -12.76
CA MET A 93 19.80 4.11 -11.67
C MET A 93 18.69 3.04 -11.57
N ALA A 94 18.02 3.00 -10.43
CA ALA A 94 16.91 2.07 -10.24
C ALA A 94 15.74 2.41 -11.17
N TYR A 95 15.11 1.41 -11.76
CA TYR A 95 14.04 1.58 -12.76
C TYR A 95 12.85 2.38 -12.23
N TYR A 96 12.52 2.26 -10.94
CA TYR A 96 11.44 3.05 -10.34
C TYR A 96 11.69 4.57 -10.35
N ALA A 97 12.96 4.98 -10.50
CA ALA A 97 13.35 6.38 -10.56
C ALA A 97 13.36 6.95 -11.99
N TYR A 98 12.95 6.16 -13.00
CA TYR A 98 12.83 6.64 -14.37
C TYR A 98 11.54 7.47 -14.52
N GLY A 99 11.68 8.69 -15.04
CA GLY A 99 10.56 9.54 -15.37
C GLY A 99 10.00 10.35 -14.19
N LEU A 100 8.68 10.40 -14.08
CA LEU A 100 7.99 11.16 -13.03
C LEU A 100 8.00 10.42 -11.70
N ASP A 101 7.83 11.16 -10.60
CA ASP A 101 7.72 10.57 -9.26
C ASP A 101 6.55 9.56 -9.19
N TYR A 102 6.90 8.31 -8.92
CA TYR A 102 5.92 7.24 -8.85
C TYR A 102 4.90 7.44 -7.71
N HIS A 103 5.28 8.15 -6.63
CA HIS A 103 4.34 8.46 -5.54
C HIS A 103 3.14 9.24 -6.06
N ASP A 104 3.36 10.22 -6.92
CA ASP A 104 2.30 11.04 -7.49
C ASP A 104 1.47 10.24 -8.50
N ILE A 105 2.13 9.47 -9.36
CA ILE A 105 1.45 8.63 -10.36
C ILE A 105 0.56 7.60 -9.68
N VAL A 106 1.08 6.87 -8.70
CA VAL A 106 0.32 5.82 -8.00
C VAL A 106 -0.80 6.44 -7.18
N LYS A 107 -0.56 7.55 -6.47
CA LYS A 107 -1.61 8.26 -5.73
C LYS A 107 -2.75 8.71 -6.63
N GLN A 108 -2.44 9.34 -7.76
CA GLN A 108 -3.47 9.78 -8.73
C GLN A 108 -4.31 8.60 -9.22
N LYS A 109 -3.68 7.48 -9.58
CA LYS A 109 -4.39 6.26 -10.02
C LYS A 109 -5.26 5.66 -8.90
N LEU A 110 -4.80 5.65 -7.65
CA LEU A 110 -5.56 5.16 -6.50
C LEU A 110 -6.76 6.05 -6.17
N TYR A 111 -6.61 7.37 -6.25
CA TYR A 111 -7.74 8.29 -6.12
C TYR A 111 -8.75 8.09 -7.26
N ALA A 112 -8.28 7.93 -8.49
CA ALA A 112 -9.16 7.62 -9.62
C ALA A 112 -9.89 6.28 -9.41
N LEU A 113 -9.20 5.25 -8.90
CA LEU A 113 -9.83 3.97 -8.54
C LEU A 113 -10.95 4.17 -7.52
N ALA A 114 -10.68 4.89 -6.43
CA ALA A 114 -11.68 5.15 -5.39
C ALA A 114 -12.89 5.91 -5.96
N CYS A 115 -12.65 6.99 -6.70
CA CYS A 115 -13.73 7.80 -7.32
C CYS A 115 -14.58 6.99 -8.30
N ASN A 116 -13.97 6.17 -9.14
CA ASN A 116 -14.68 5.34 -10.13
C ASN A 116 -15.49 4.22 -9.46
N LEU A 117 -15.11 3.82 -8.25
CA LEU A 117 -15.89 2.91 -7.42
C LEU A 117 -16.96 3.62 -6.56
N GLY A 118 -17.16 4.92 -6.77
CA GLY A 118 -18.15 5.72 -6.05
C GLY A 118 -17.72 6.17 -4.64
N LEU A 119 -16.43 6.08 -4.33
CA LEU A 119 -15.89 6.58 -3.06
C LEU A 119 -15.35 8.00 -3.28
N HIS A 120 -15.86 8.96 -2.51
CA HIS A 120 -15.43 10.35 -2.58
C HIS A 120 -14.99 10.81 -1.19
N THR A 121 -14.04 11.74 -1.14
CA THR A 121 -13.64 12.35 0.13
C THR A 121 -14.80 13.11 0.75
N ASP A 122 -14.95 13.00 2.05
CA ASP A 122 -15.94 13.76 2.80
C ASP A 122 -15.34 15.11 3.23
N PRO A 123 -15.82 16.25 2.69
CA PRO A 123 -15.32 17.56 3.07
C PRO A 123 -15.66 17.94 4.53
N LYS A 124 -16.56 17.20 5.17
CA LYS A 124 -16.94 17.42 6.58
C LYS A 124 -16.12 16.59 7.55
N ALA A 125 -15.32 15.62 7.07
CA ALA A 125 -14.45 14.83 7.93
C ALA A 125 -13.38 15.73 8.55
N ALA A 126 -13.39 15.83 9.88
CA ALA A 126 -12.48 16.71 10.60
C ALA A 126 -11.03 16.20 10.60
N ARG A 127 -10.85 14.90 10.42
CA ARG A 127 -9.54 14.24 10.48
C ARG A 127 -9.39 13.25 9.32
N PRO A 128 -8.14 12.98 8.88
CA PRO A 128 -7.88 12.04 7.80
C PRO A 128 -8.38 10.61 8.05
N GLU A 129 -8.39 10.18 9.31
CA GLU A 129 -8.88 8.86 9.72
C GLU A 129 -10.41 8.71 9.67
N ASP A 130 -11.16 9.81 9.56
CA ASP A 130 -12.63 9.82 9.45
C ASP A 130 -13.11 9.85 7.99
N GLN A 131 -12.20 9.85 7.02
CA GLN A 131 -12.52 9.76 5.61
C GLN A 131 -13.10 8.39 5.24
N PRO A 132 -13.93 8.27 4.18
CA PRO A 132 -14.48 6.99 3.73
C PRO A 132 -13.42 6.04 3.14
N PHE A 133 -12.28 6.56 2.73
CA PHE A 133 -11.12 5.79 2.27
C PHE A 133 -9.82 6.56 2.52
N ARG A 134 -8.70 5.84 2.48
CA ARG A 134 -7.37 6.42 2.56
C ARG A 134 -6.45 5.79 1.51
N VAL A 135 -5.81 6.64 0.72
CA VAL A 135 -4.76 6.24 -0.23
C VAL A 135 -3.41 6.31 0.47
N VAL A 136 -2.62 5.26 0.32
CA VAL A 136 -1.26 5.17 0.87
C VAL A 136 -0.29 4.67 -0.19
N VAL A 137 0.90 5.28 -0.22
CA VAL A 137 2.02 4.89 -1.06
C VAL A 137 3.30 5.21 -0.27
N ASP A 138 3.97 4.21 0.24
CA ASP A 138 5.24 4.22 1.00
C ASP A 138 5.30 5.13 2.24
N THR A 139 4.61 6.25 2.25
CA THR A 139 4.74 7.30 3.27
C THR A 139 3.88 7.11 4.52
N ALA A 140 2.93 6.19 4.51
CA ALA A 140 2.05 5.93 5.65
C ALA A 140 2.60 4.80 6.56
N PRO A 141 2.26 4.81 7.85
CA PRO A 141 2.67 3.75 8.78
C PRO A 141 1.82 2.48 8.58
N ILE A 142 2.02 1.80 7.47
CA ILE A 142 1.36 0.53 7.13
C ILE A 142 2.41 -0.48 6.63
N LEU A 143 2.19 -1.75 6.89
CA LEU A 143 3.06 -2.85 6.42
C LEU A 143 2.62 -3.29 5.02
N GLU A 144 2.94 -2.50 3.99
CA GLU A 144 2.44 -2.71 2.62
C GLU A 144 2.71 -4.11 2.08
N ARG A 145 3.93 -4.64 2.25
CA ARG A 145 4.29 -5.98 1.79
C ARG A 145 3.53 -7.09 2.51
N TYR A 146 3.28 -6.92 3.82
CA TYR A 146 2.43 -7.82 4.59
C TYR A 146 1.02 -7.86 4.00
N TRP A 147 0.42 -6.68 3.77
CA TRP A 147 -0.94 -6.59 3.23
C TRP A 147 -1.03 -7.06 1.79
N ALA A 148 -0.02 -6.83 0.96
CA ALA A 148 0.04 -7.36 -0.40
C ALA A 148 0.06 -8.90 -0.39
N ARG A 149 0.80 -9.53 0.52
CA ARG A 149 0.78 -10.98 0.75
C ARG A 149 -0.60 -11.46 1.21
N GLN A 150 -1.21 -10.79 2.19
CA GLN A 150 -2.54 -11.13 2.68
C GLN A 150 -3.62 -10.96 1.59
N ALA A 151 -3.44 -10.04 0.68
CA ALA A 151 -4.30 -9.82 -0.48
C ALA A 151 -4.06 -10.80 -1.64
N GLY A 152 -3.07 -11.69 -1.51
CA GLY A 152 -2.76 -12.72 -2.51
C GLY A 152 -2.02 -12.19 -3.74
N LEU A 153 -1.29 -11.07 -3.64
CA LEU A 153 -0.50 -10.54 -4.74
C LEU A 153 0.80 -11.30 -4.97
N GLY A 154 1.28 -12.01 -3.97
CA GLY A 154 2.51 -12.77 -4.02
C GLY A 154 2.92 -13.30 -2.65
N TRP A 155 4.14 -13.78 -2.53
CA TRP A 155 4.73 -14.26 -1.28
C TRP A 155 5.99 -13.44 -0.94
N GLN A 156 6.34 -13.38 0.33
CA GLN A 156 7.49 -12.61 0.78
C GLN A 156 8.74 -13.49 0.80
N GLY A 157 9.73 -13.15 -0.02
CA GLY A 157 11.03 -13.82 -0.05
C GLY A 157 11.89 -13.53 1.19
N LYS A 158 13.00 -14.27 1.35
CA LYS A 158 13.99 -14.04 2.42
C LYS A 158 14.60 -12.65 2.38
N ASN A 159 14.70 -12.06 1.20
CA ASN A 159 15.16 -10.69 0.97
C ASN A 159 14.10 -9.61 1.30
N ARG A 160 12.99 -10.02 1.90
CA ARG A 160 11.85 -9.15 2.23
C ARG A 160 11.12 -8.53 1.03
N GLN A 161 11.43 -8.92 -0.19
CA GLN A 161 10.67 -8.50 -1.37
C GLN A 161 9.40 -9.35 -1.52
N LEU A 162 8.37 -8.76 -2.13
CA LEU A 162 7.20 -9.51 -2.61
C LEU A 162 7.54 -10.13 -3.96
N ILE A 163 7.33 -11.42 -4.09
CA ILE A 163 7.65 -12.23 -5.28
C ILE A 163 6.35 -12.87 -5.80
#